data_380414ba8fa34ef73e12a572b1d7f2df
#
_entry.id   380414ba8fa34ef73e12a572b1d7f2df
#
_cell.length_a   1.000
_cell.length_b   1.000
_cell.length_c   1.000
_cell.angle_alpha   90.00
_cell.angle_beta   90.00
_cell.angle_gamma   90.00
#
_symmetry.space_group_name_H-M   'P 1'
#
loop_
_entity.id
_entity.type
_entity.pdbx_description
1 polymer ?
#
loop_
_entity_poly.entity_id
_entity_poly.type
_entity_poly.pdbx_seq_one_letter_code
_entity_poly.pdbx_strand_id
1 'polypeptide(L)'
;VHTVMSLAAIFGDNIGIEQSSIITALIVVQFVGFPATLFWSYIGNKFSDKFVIYSTIFIYFCGVIFSMFLSTSTEFFNLAALIGSVQGGIQAASRSLFSKLIPPHQSGEFFGLYNTFGRAGAVMGPALVGLFIGIFESIRIAVLPVIILFFLGAAILYFVKVNPSNFQNT
;
A
#
# COMPACT_ATOMS: atom_id res chain seq x y z
N VAL A 1 -1.08 -1.23 2.72
CA VAL A 1 -1.43 0.16 2.44
C VAL A 1 -2.01 0.84 3.67
N HIS A 2 -3.12 0.37 4.22
CA HIS A 2 -3.74 0.97 5.42
C HIS A 2 -2.79 1.03 6.62
N THR A 3 -2.00 -0.01 6.85
CA THR A 3 -0.96 -0.06 7.89
C THR A 3 0.04 1.09 7.77
N VAL A 4 0.47 1.43 6.56
CA VAL A 4 1.43 2.52 6.32
C VAL A 4 0.82 3.87 6.68
N MET A 5 -0.47 4.09 6.38
CA MET A 5 -1.17 5.32 6.77
C MET A 5 -1.32 5.46 8.29
N SER A 6 -1.73 4.37 8.95
CA SER A 6 -1.84 4.36 10.42
C SER A 6 -0.50 4.61 11.09
N LEU A 7 0.56 4.00 10.54
CA LEU A 7 1.94 4.23 11.02
C LEU A 7 2.39 5.66 10.82
N ALA A 8 2.10 6.27 9.67
CA ALA A 8 2.51 7.65 9.40
C ALA A 8 1.92 8.62 10.43
N ALA A 9 0.66 8.43 10.85
CA ALA A 9 0.04 9.25 11.90
C ALA A 9 0.73 9.06 13.26
N ILE A 10 0.95 7.79 13.68
CA ILE A 10 1.62 7.46 14.95
C ILE A 10 3.08 7.95 14.93
N PHE A 11 3.77 7.82 13.79
CA PHE A 11 5.14 8.25 13.64
C PHE A 11 5.27 9.76 13.72
N GLY A 12 4.38 10.49 13.03
CA GLY A 12 4.33 11.96 13.07
C GLY A 12 4.15 12.51 14.48
N ASP A 13 3.24 11.91 15.25
CA ASP A 13 3.00 12.28 16.64
C ASP A 13 4.23 12.03 17.52
N ASN A 14 4.92 10.90 17.35
CA ASN A 14 6.13 10.55 18.12
C ASN A 14 7.35 11.45 17.84
N ILE A 15 7.48 11.99 16.62
CA ILE A 15 8.57 12.94 16.29
C ILE A 15 8.17 14.39 16.56
N GLY A 16 7.02 14.64 17.22
CA GLY A 16 6.59 15.96 17.65
C GLY A 16 6.05 16.83 16.52
N ILE A 17 5.53 16.24 15.42
CA ILE A 17 4.84 16.97 14.37
C ILE A 17 3.47 17.39 14.88
N GLU A 18 3.13 18.66 14.72
CA GLU A 18 1.83 19.20 15.10
C GLU A 18 0.68 18.43 14.43
N GLN A 19 -0.37 18.14 15.18
CA GLN A 19 -1.54 17.37 14.68
C GLN A 19 -2.18 18.00 13.44
N SER A 20 -2.19 19.32 13.33
CA SER A 20 -2.64 20.06 12.16
C SER A 20 -1.85 19.69 10.90
N SER A 21 -0.54 19.52 11.04
CA SER A 21 0.37 19.10 9.96
C SER A 21 0.13 17.64 9.55
N ILE A 22 -0.13 16.76 10.50
CA ILE A 22 -0.48 15.35 10.22
C ILE A 22 -1.78 15.28 9.42
N ILE A 23 -2.82 16.02 9.83
CA ILE A 23 -4.10 16.06 9.12
C ILE A 23 -3.91 16.62 7.71
N THR A 24 -3.14 17.70 7.57
CA THR A 24 -2.83 18.30 6.26
C THR A 24 -2.09 17.30 5.36
N ALA A 25 -1.13 16.55 5.89
CA ALA A 25 -0.43 15.51 5.15
C ALA A 25 -1.38 14.41 4.65
N LEU A 26 -2.35 13.98 5.46
CA LEU A 26 -3.36 13.00 5.05
C LEU A 26 -4.26 13.53 3.92
N ILE A 27 -4.58 14.82 3.94
CA ILE A 27 -5.32 15.48 2.85
C ILE A 27 -4.46 15.50 1.58
N VAL A 28 -3.19 15.86 1.68
CA VAL A 28 -2.24 15.86 0.55
C VAL A 28 -2.14 14.46 -0.08
N VAL A 29 -2.05 13.40 0.73
CA VAL A 29 -2.07 12.01 0.25
C VAL A 29 -3.27 11.73 -0.65
N GLN A 30 -4.45 12.20 -0.28
CA GLN A 30 -5.68 11.96 -1.06
C GLN A 30 -5.70 12.76 -2.36
N PHE A 31 -5.30 14.02 -2.32
CA PHE A 31 -5.22 14.87 -3.52
C PHE A 31 -4.17 14.38 -4.52
N VAL A 32 -3.00 13.96 -4.06
CA VAL A 32 -1.95 13.39 -4.91
C VAL A 32 -2.38 11.99 -5.41
N GLY A 33 -3.06 11.23 -4.57
CA GLY A 33 -3.50 9.86 -4.89
C GLY A 33 -4.47 9.79 -6.07
N PHE A 34 -5.34 10.78 -6.24
CA PHE A 34 -6.32 10.79 -7.33
C PHE A 34 -5.66 10.81 -8.73
N PRO A 35 -4.86 11.83 -9.10
CA PRO A 35 -4.21 11.84 -10.41
C PRO A 35 -3.19 10.70 -10.56
N ALA A 36 -2.50 10.32 -9.49
CA ALA A 36 -1.57 9.21 -9.52
C ALA A 36 -2.25 7.87 -9.83
N THR A 37 -3.49 7.65 -9.36
CA THR A 37 -4.25 6.44 -9.69
C THR A 37 -4.52 6.34 -11.20
N LEU A 38 -4.86 7.45 -11.85
CA LEU A 38 -5.06 7.50 -13.30
C LEU A 38 -3.76 7.19 -14.05
N PHE A 39 -2.65 7.76 -13.60
CA PHE A 39 -1.32 7.49 -14.16
C PHE A 39 -0.94 6.00 -14.06
N TRP A 40 -1.08 5.40 -12.89
CA TRP A 40 -0.78 3.99 -12.69
C TRP A 40 -1.74 3.06 -13.44
N SER A 41 -3.01 3.45 -13.58
CA SER A 41 -3.98 2.72 -14.40
C SER A 41 -3.57 2.72 -15.88
N TYR A 42 -3.11 3.86 -16.39
CA TYR A 42 -2.56 3.96 -17.75
C TYR A 42 -1.34 3.05 -17.95
N ILE A 43 -0.40 3.05 -17.00
CA ILE A 43 0.78 2.16 -17.01
C ILE A 43 0.36 0.68 -16.96
N GLY A 44 -0.61 0.33 -16.12
CA GLY A 44 -1.12 -1.03 -15.99
C GLY A 44 -1.71 -1.56 -17.30
N ASN A 45 -2.43 -0.72 -18.01
CA ASN A 45 -2.96 -1.06 -19.33
C ASN A 45 -1.87 -1.21 -20.41
N LYS A 46 -0.79 -0.43 -20.31
CA LYS A 46 0.30 -0.44 -21.29
C LYS A 46 1.29 -1.58 -21.09
N PHE A 47 1.60 -1.93 -19.85
CA PHE A 47 2.60 -2.95 -19.51
C PHE A 47 1.95 -4.19 -18.91
N SER A 48 1.59 -4.15 -17.63
CA SER A 48 0.80 -5.17 -16.95
C SER A 48 0.44 -4.70 -15.52
N ASP A 49 -0.64 -5.27 -14.97
CA ASP A 49 -0.99 -5.02 -13.56
C ASP A 49 0.12 -5.47 -12.60
N LYS A 50 0.78 -6.59 -12.90
CA LYS A 50 1.91 -7.08 -12.08
C LYS A 50 3.06 -6.09 -12.04
N PHE A 51 3.40 -5.49 -13.19
CA PHE A 51 4.45 -4.48 -13.25
C PHE A 51 4.12 -3.29 -12.34
N VAL A 52 2.88 -2.82 -12.37
CA VAL A 52 2.43 -1.73 -11.50
C VAL A 52 2.55 -2.12 -10.02
N ILE A 53 2.10 -3.34 -9.66
CA ILE A 53 2.16 -3.80 -8.26
C ILE A 53 3.60 -3.90 -7.77
N TYR A 54 4.53 -4.47 -8.56
CA TYR A 54 5.94 -4.54 -8.17
C TYR A 54 6.59 -3.16 -8.05
N SER A 55 6.33 -2.28 -9.01
CA SER A 55 6.87 -0.91 -8.98
C SER A 55 6.36 -0.13 -7.76
N THR A 56 5.08 -0.24 -7.45
CA THR A 56 4.49 0.42 -6.28
C THR A 56 4.96 -0.19 -4.97
N ILE A 57 5.14 -1.51 -4.87
CA ILE A 57 5.75 -2.17 -3.70
C ILE A 57 7.19 -1.67 -3.50
N PHE A 58 7.97 -1.55 -4.57
CA PHE A 58 9.34 -1.04 -4.49
C PHE A 58 9.37 0.41 -3.97
N ILE A 59 8.48 1.28 -4.47
CA ILE A 59 8.40 2.67 -3.99
C ILE A 59 7.95 2.71 -2.51
N TYR A 60 6.99 1.86 -2.11
CA TYR A 60 6.62 1.73 -0.70
C TYR A 60 7.78 1.28 0.17
N PHE A 61 8.56 0.32 -0.30
CA PHE A 61 9.75 -0.17 0.41
C PHE A 61 10.77 0.96 0.62
N CYS A 62 11.07 1.73 -0.44
CA CYS A 62 11.93 2.91 -0.33
C CYS A 62 11.35 3.96 0.64
N GLY A 63 10.04 4.21 0.57
CA GLY A 63 9.35 5.15 1.47
C GLY A 63 9.41 4.71 2.94
N VAL A 64 9.27 3.40 3.20
CA VAL A 64 9.38 2.83 4.55
C VAL A 64 10.81 2.97 5.09
N ILE A 65 11.83 2.71 4.27
CA ILE A 65 13.24 2.94 4.68
C ILE A 65 13.46 4.43 4.95
N PHE A 66 12.99 5.30 4.07
CA PHE A 66 13.12 6.76 4.24
C PHE A 66 12.43 7.23 5.54
N SER A 67 11.32 6.62 5.93
CA SER A 67 10.61 6.96 7.17
C SER A 67 11.47 6.76 8.43
N MET A 68 12.45 5.86 8.39
CA MET A 68 13.34 5.61 9.54
C MET A 68 14.32 6.77 9.81
N PHE A 69 14.54 7.63 8.81
CA PHE A 69 15.47 8.77 8.88
C PHE A 69 14.77 10.12 9.02
N LEU A 70 13.45 10.13 9.07
CA LEU A 70 12.65 11.36 9.19
C LEU A 70 12.99 12.13 10.47
N SER A 71 13.21 13.44 10.30
CA SER A 71 13.50 14.37 11.40
C SER A 71 12.73 15.69 11.27
N THR A 72 12.19 16.01 10.10
CA THR A 72 11.55 17.30 9.83
C THR A 72 10.13 17.14 9.28
N SER A 73 9.28 18.14 9.53
CA SER A 73 7.92 18.18 8.99
C SER A 73 7.91 18.19 7.45
N THR A 74 8.87 18.85 6.82
CA THR A 74 8.98 18.90 5.35
C THR A 74 9.25 17.53 4.76
N GLU A 75 10.14 16.74 5.38
CA GLU A 75 10.41 15.34 4.97
C GLU A 75 9.16 14.47 5.13
N PHE A 76 8.39 14.69 6.21
CA PHE A 76 7.13 14.01 6.43
C PHE A 76 6.11 14.28 5.32
N PHE A 77 5.96 15.55 4.88
CA PHE A 77 5.09 15.89 3.75
C PHE A 77 5.55 15.26 2.44
N ASN A 78 6.85 15.24 2.17
CA ASN A 78 7.41 14.59 0.98
C ASN A 78 7.13 13.08 0.99
N LEU A 79 7.30 12.42 2.14
CA LEU A 79 6.94 11.02 2.30
C LEU A 79 5.45 10.78 2.11
N ALA A 80 4.60 11.64 2.66
CA ALA A 80 3.15 11.57 2.49
C ALA A 80 2.75 11.68 1.01
N ALA A 81 3.33 12.62 0.26
CA ALA A 81 3.11 12.77 -1.18
C ALA A 81 3.59 11.53 -1.96
N LEU A 82 4.77 10.98 -1.62
CA LEU A 82 5.30 9.75 -2.22
C LEU A 82 4.34 8.57 -1.99
N ILE A 83 3.89 8.34 -0.76
CA ILE A 83 2.94 7.28 -0.41
C ILE A 83 1.62 7.49 -1.13
N GLY A 84 1.10 8.72 -1.16
CA GLY A 84 -0.12 9.09 -1.89
C GLY A 84 -0.02 8.73 -3.37
N SER A 85 1.13 9.00 -3.99
CA SER A 85 1.34 8.75 -5.42
C SER A 85 1.25 7.27 -5.82
N VAL A 86 1.52 6.34 -4.92
CA VAL A 86 1.50 4.89 -5.22
C VAL A 86 0.29 4.16 -4.65
N GLN A 87 -0.37 4.75 -3.65
CA GLN A 87 -1.47 4.10 -2.92
C GLN A 87 -2.65 3.72 -3.81
N GLY A 88 -3.12 4.65 -4.63
CA GLY A 88 -4.22 4.40 -5.56
C GLY A 88 -3.83 3.40 -6.63
N GLY A 89 -2.61 3.48 -7.15
CA GLY A 89 -2.08 2.59 -8.17
C GLY A 89 -2.04 1.13 -7.75
N ILE A 90 -1.51 0.85 -6.56
CA ILE A 90 -1.44 -0.54 -6.06
C ILE A 90 -2.84 -1.11 -5.81
N GLN A 91 -3.79 -0.30 -5.31
CA GLN A 91 -5.16 -0.76 -5.09
C GLN A 91 -5.88 -1.04 -6.42
N ALA A 92 -5.76 -0.14 -7.39
CA ALA A 92 -6.36 -0.30 -8.71
C ALA A 92 -5.79 -1.52 -9.44
N ALA A 93 -4.47 -1.64 -9.53
CA ALA A 93 -3.79 -2.76 -10.18
C ALA A 93 -4.08 -4.10 -9.50
N SER A 94 -4.14 -4.15 -8.16
CA SER A 94 -4.49 -5.38 -7.43
C SER A 94 -5.90 -5.85 -7.73
N ARG A 95 -6.88 -4.93 -7.80
CA ARG A 95 -8.26 -5.25 -8.16
C ARG A 95 -8.38 -5.66 -9.63
N SER A 96 -7.68 -4.98 -10.53
CA SER A 96 -7.62 -5.32 -11.95
C SER A 96 -7.01 -6.72 -12.14
N LEU A 97 -5.88 -7.01 -11.51
CA LEU A 97 -5.26 -8.34 -11.56
C LEU A 97 -6.21 -9.41 -11.02
N PHE A 98 -6.87 -9.14 -9.89
CA PHE A 98 -7.79 -10.09 -9.26
C PHE A 98 -9.01 -10.37 -10.16
N SER A 99 -9.60 -9.35 -10.79
CA SER A 99 -10.72 -9.53 -11.72
C SER A 99 -10.36 -10.41 -12.92
N LYS A 100 -9.08 -10.42 -13.31
CA LYS A 100 -8.56 -11.27 -14.40
C LYS A 100 -8.33 -12.73 -13.99
N LEU A 101 -8.34 -13.04 -12.70
CA LEU A 101 -8.10 -14.38 -12.17
C LEU A 101 -9.38 -15.13 -11.82
N ILE A 102 -10.51 -14.43 -11.71
CA ILE A 102 -11.78 -14.99 -11.25
C ILE A 102 -12.77 -15.18 -12.43
N PRO A 103 -13.66 -16.19 -12.34
CA PRO A 103 -14.73 -16.37 -13.32
C PRO A 103 -15.73 -15.20 -13.27
N PRO A 104 -16.14 -14.64 -14.44
CA PRO A 104 -17.05 -13.48 -14.47
C PRO A 104 -18.39 -13.71 -13.74
N HIS A 105 -18.94 -14.92 -13.81
CA HIS A 105 -20.23 -15.29 -13.23
C HIS A 105 -20.22 -15.42 -11.69
N GLN A 106 -19.03 -15.49 -11.06
CA GLN A 106 -18.86 -15.59 -9.61
C GLN A 106 -18.11 -14.39 -9.03
N SER A 107 -17.96 -13.31 -9.80
CA SER A 107 -17.17 -12.14 -9.42
C SER A 107 -17.62 -11.54 -8.07
N GLY A 108 -18.92 -11.51 -7.76
CA GLY A 108 -19.44 -10.97 -6.52
C GLY A 108 -18.93 -11.71 -5.27
N GLU A 109 -18.94 -13.04 -5.28
CA GLU A 109 -18.46 -13.87 -4.17
C GLU A 109 -16.96 -13.71 -3.95
N PHE A 110 -16.19 -13.79 -5.04
CA PHE A 110 -14.74 -13.65 -4.97
C PHE A 110 -14.30 -12.26 -4.54
N PHE A 111 -14.96 -11.19 -4.99
CA PHE A 111 -14.68 -9.83 -4.50
C PHE A 111 -15.11 -9.66 -3.03
N GLY A 112 -16.15 -10.34 -2.58
CA GLY A 112 -16.52 -10.42 -1.17
C GLY A 112 -15.39 -10.99 -0.31
N LEU A 113 -14.83 -12.13 -0.71
CA LEU A 113 -13.66 -12.74 -0.07
C LEU A 113 -12.44 -11.82 -0.11
N TYR A 114 -12.12 -11.25 -1.27
CA TYR A 114 -11.01 -10.30 -1.43
C TYR A 114 -11.11 -9.13 -0.46
N ASN A 115 -12.29 -8.52 -0.34
CA ASN A 115 -12.52 -7.42 0.60
C ASN A 115 -12.41 -7.87 2.06
N THR A 116 -12.86 -9.07 2.41
CA THR A 116 -12.77 -9.64 3.76
C THR A 116 -11.30 -9.82 4.16
N PHE A 117 -10.49 -10.45 3.30
CA PHE A 117 -9.05 -10.58 3.53
C PHE A 117 -8.33 -9.23 3.55
N GLY A 118 -8.75 -8.28 2.70
CA GLY A 118 -8.23 -6.92 2.71
C GLY A 118 -8.48 -6.20 4.04
N ARG A 119 -9.68 -6.36 4.62
CA ARG A 119 -10.04 -5.80 5.94
C ARG A 119 -9.26 -6.49 7.06
N ALA A 120 -9.12 -7.82 7.02
CA ALA A 120 -8.30 -8.54 7.99
C ALA A 120 -6.84 -8.02 7.97
N GLY A 121 -6.25 -7.84 6.79
CA GLY A 121 -4.93 -7.25 6.65
C GLY A 121 -4.82 -5.81 7.17
N ALA A 122 -5.90 -5.02 7.04
CA ALA A 122 -5.93 -3.66 7.57
C ALA A 122 -5.90 -3.61 9.11
N VAL A 123 -6.40 -4.65 9.78
CA VAL A 123 -6.35 -4.79 11.25
C VAL A 123 -5.03 -5.42 11.69
N MET A 124 -4.60 -6.49 11.02
CA MET A 124 -3.36 -7.21 11.39
C MET A 124 -2.11 -6.34 11.26
N GLY A 125 -2.06 -5.47 10.26
CA GLY A 125 -0.91 -4.60 10.05
C GLY A 125 -0.60 -3.70 11.26
N PRO A 126 -1.53 -2.81 11.66
CA PRO A 126 -1.34 -1.97 12.86
C PRO A 126 -1.15 -2.78 14.13
N ALA A 127 -1.80 -3.94 14.29
CA ALA A 127 -1.65 -4.81 15.46
C ALA A 127 -0.21 -5.36 15.57
N LEU A 128 0.38 -5.83 14.47
CA LEU A 128 1.78 -6.28 14.45
C LEU A 128 2.74 -5.14 14.80
N VAL A 129 2.50 -3.96 14.26
CA VAL A 129 3.32 -2.78 14.58
C VAL A 129 3.20 -2.41 16.04
N GLY A 130 1.98 -2.39 16.61
CA GLY A 130 1.76 -2.13 18.03
C GLY A 130 2.49 -3.14 18.93
N LEU A 131 2.48 -4.43 18.57
CA LEU A 131 3.24 -5.46 19.27
C LEU A 131 4.75 -5.19 19.23
N PHE A 132 5.29 -4.80 18.08
CA PHE A 132 6.72 -4.49 17.95
C PHE A 132 7.10 -3.23 18.71
N ILE A 133 6.26 -2.21 18.77
CA ILE A 133 6.47 -1.04 19.63
C ILE A 133 6.54 -1.48 21.10
N GLY A 134 5.62 -2.34 21.55
CA GLY A 134 5.59 -2.82 22.93
C GLY A 134 6.81 -3.68 23.32
N ILE A 135 7.41 -4.41 22.37
CA ILE A 135 8.57 -5.28 22.64
C ILE A 135 9.89 -4.49 22.58
N PHE A 136 10.04 -3.63 21.58
CA PHE A 136 11.33 -2.96 21.29
C PHE A 136 11.39 -1.51 21.76
N GLU A 137 10.31 -0.96 22.28
CA GLU A 137 10.18 0.43 22.74
C GLU A 137 10.66 1.48 21.70
N SER A 138 10.70 1.08 20.42
CA SER A 138 11.22 1.90 19.33
C SER A 138 10.27 1.87 18.13
N ILE A 139 9.71 3.02 17.79
CA ILE A 139 8.84 3.18 16.65
C ILE A 139 9.57 2.92 15.31
N ARG A 140 10.87 3.20 15.26
CA ARG A 140 11.68 2.97 14.06
C ARG A 140 11.84 1.48 13.76
N ILE A 141 11.96 0.64 14.79
CA ILE A 141 12.06 -0.82 14.66
C ILE A 141 10.68 -1.42 14.32
N ALA A 142 9.61 -0.80 14.80
CA ALA A 142 8.25 -1.25 14.57
C ALA A 142 7.80 -1.21 13.09
N VAL A 143 8.59 -0.60 12.23
CA VAL A 143 8.36 -0.58 10.78
C VAL A 143 8.82 -1.89 10.09
N LEU A 144 9.71 -2.66 10.71
CA LEU A 144 10.25 -3.91 10.13
C LEU A 144 9.18 -4.95 9.72
N PRO A 145 8.11 -5.22 10.51
CA PRO A 145 7.05 -6.13 10.08
C PRO A 145 6.41 -5.73 8.76
N VAL A 146 6.29 -4.43 8.48
CA VAL A 146 5.71 -3.94 7.22
C VAL A 146 6.60 -4.30 6.04
N ILE A 147 7.92 -4.21 6.20
CA ILE A 147 8.91 -4.61 5.19
C ILE A 147 8.76 -6.10 4.90
N ILE A 148 8.67 -6.94 5.94
CA ILE A 148 8.48 -8.39 5.79
C ILE A 148 7.19 -8.70 5.03
N LEU A 149 6.09 -8.03 5.36
CA LEU A 149 4.81 -8.20 4.67
C LEU A 149 4.88 -7.81 3.19
N PHE A 150 5.64 -6.76 2.83
CA PHE A 150 5.86 -6.39 1.43
C PHE A 150 6.65 -7.46 0.67
N PHE A 151 7.71 -8.01 1.27
CA PHE A 151 8.47 -9.11 0.67
C PHE A 151 7.63 -10.36 0.48
N LEU A 152 6.85 -10.74 1.48
CA LEU A 152 5.93 -11.88 1.37
C LEU A 152 4.88 -11.66 0.28
N GLY A 153 4.29 -10.46 0.22
CA GLY A 153 3.32 -10.10 -0.82
C GLY A 153 3.94 -10.17 -2.22
N ALA A 154 5.14 -9.63 -2.41
CA ALA A 154 5.86 -9.69 -3.68
C ALA A 154 6.21 -11.13 -4.07
N ALA A 155 6.66 -11.96 -3.11
CA ALA A 155 6.99 -13.37 -3.35
C ALA A 155 5.74 -14.17 -3.76
N ILE A 156 4.61 -14.00 -3.06
CA ILE A 156 3.35 -14.66 -3.41
C ILE A 156 2.90 -14.23 -4.82
N LEU A 157 3.00 -12.95 -5.14
CA LEU A 157 2.63 -12.44 -6.47
C LEU A 157 3.46 -13.04 -7.60
N TYR A 158 4.70 -13.43 -7.33
CA TYR A 158 5.56 -14.12 -8.31
C TYR A 158 4.94 -15.44 -8.79
N PHE A 159 4.37 -16.22 -7.87
CA PHE A 159 3.75 -17.49 -8.18
C PHE A 159 2.37 -17.38 -8.86
N VAL A 160 1.73 -16.22 -8.81
CA VAL A 160 0.43 -15.99 -9.48
C VAL A 160 0.65 -15.99 -11.00
N LYS A 161 0.09 -16.96 -11.70
CA LYS A 161 0.10 -17.02 -13.18
C LYS A 161 -1.21 -16.45 -13.71
N VAL A 162 -1.12 -15.41 -14.54
CA VAL A 162 -2.27 -14.87 -15.28
C VAL A 162 -2.35 -15.63 -16.61
N ASN A 163 -3.44 -16.37 -16.83
CA ASN A 163 -3.64 -17.11 -18.07
C ASN A 163 -4.30 -16.18 -19.12
N PRO A 164 -3.65 -15.90 -20.25
CA PRO A 164 -4.19 -14.97 -21.26
C PRO A 164 -5.49 -15.46 -21.94
N SER A 165 -5.76 -16.77 -21.86
CA SER A 165 -6.91 -17.38 -22.53
C SER A 165 -8.28 -17.01 -21.95
N ASN A 166 -8.34 -16.42 -20.77
CA ASN A 166 -9.60 -16.00 -20.14
C ASN A 166 -10.19 -14.72 -20.73
N PHE A 167 -9.50 -14.07 -21.70
CA PHE A 167 -9.88 -12.78 -22.28
C PHE A 167 -10.47 -12.89 -23.69
N GLN A 168 -10.51 -14.08 -24.30
CA GLN A 168 -10.93 -14.24 -25.70
C GLN A 168 -12.42 -14.54 -25.89
N ASN A 169 -13.22 -14.62 -24.83
CA ASN A 169 -14.64 -14.99 -24.92
C ASN A 169 -15.59 -13.91 -24.34
N THR A 170 -15.29 -12.64 -24.56
CA THR A 170 -16.23 -11.55 -24.31
C THR A 170 -16.30 -10.62 -25.50
#